data_d2becfa04cd970c6e97d7f863bf0e158
#
_entry.id   d2becfa04cd970c6e97d7f863bf0e158
#
_cell.length_a   1.000
_cell.length_b   1.000
_cell.length_c   1.000
_cell.angle_alpha   90.00
_cell.angle_beta   90.00
_cell.angle_gamma   90.00
#
_symmetry.space_group_name_H-M   'P 1'
#
loop_
_entity.id
_entity.type
_entity.pdbx_description
1 polymer ?
#
loop_
_entity_poly.entity_id
_entity_poly.type
_entity_poly.pdbx_seq_one_letter_code
_entity_poly.pdbx_strand_id
1 'polypeptide(L)'
;MPELPEVETVRAGLADHSLGRPVRAVRVLDARSLRRHLPGPAHFEAALTGRTLRGAYRRGKYLWLTLSEPDGALADEALVVHLGMSGQLLVRDEPGEASESDSGNDSEARAAFDEQPRHLRVVLELGPAGATGSMASANRASTGQRLLFVDQRIFGGMFLSPLVPDVPAAVAGEVASDESAVPEHFLVAERFLVPEAVKHIARDPLDEFFDPAAVRRKFLRTSSGIKKVLLDQSVISGVGNIYADEALWRARLHYAKPARTLSAAQTRDLLAAVTQVLRESLAAGGTSFDALYVNVLGESGYFERSLNAYGRAGEPCHRCAEAGRTSLIVREPFQNRSSYRCPHCQRAPRTR
;
A
#
# COMPACT_ATOMS: atom_id res chain seq x y z
N MET A 1 -3.15 3.05 -10.87
CA MET A 1 -3.49 3.32 -9.44
C MET A 1 -2.69 2.34 -8.62
N PRO A 2 -1.87 2.81 -7.68
CA PRO A 2 -1.14 1.93 -6.78
C PRO A 2 -2.07 0.90 -6.16
N GLU A 3 -1.68 -0.36 -6.22
CA GLU A 3 -2.36 -1.48 -5.58
C GLU A 3 -1.52 -1.91 -4.37
N LEU A 4 -1.77 -3.08 -3.80
CA LEU A 4 -1.07 -3.52 -2.59
C LEU A 4 0.46 -3.54 -2.73
N PRO A 5 1.06 -4.11 -3.80
CA PRO A 5 2.52 -4.20 -3.90
C PRO A 5 3.21 -2.83 -3.90
N GLU A 6 2.67 -1.86 -4.64
CA GLU A 6 3.24 -0.52 -4.70
C GLU A 6 3.15 0.19 -3.35
N VAL A 7 2.03 0.03 -2.63
CA VAL A 7 1.87 0.60 -1.28
C VAL A 7 2.78 -0.09 -0.27
N GLU A 8 2.99 -1.40 -0.39
CA GLU A 8 3.91 -2.16 0.47
C GLU A 8 5.36 -1.75 0.24
N THR A 9 5.77 -1.55 -1.00
CA THR A 9 7.12 -1.05 -1.35
C THR A 9 7.38 0.32 -0.69
N VAL A 10 6.39 1.23 -0.72
CA VAL A 10 6.48 2.53 -0.04
C VAL A 10 6.52 2.35 1.48
N ARG A 11 5.66 1.50 2.06
CA ARG A 11 5.65 1.22 3.49
C ARG A 11 7.00 0.69 3.99
N ALA A 12 7.55 -0.29 3.28
CA ALA A 12 8.85 -0.87 3.63
C ALA A 12 9.97 0.18 3.55
N GLY A 13 10.00 0.98 2.48
CA GLY A 13 10.97 2.05 2.35
C GLY A 13 10.86 3.11 3.46
N LEU A 14 9.64 3.46 3.90
CA LEU A 14 9.47 4.36 5.05
C LEU A 14 9.95 3.70 6.35
N ALA A 15 9.70 2.40 6.52
CA ALA A 15 10.19 1.68 7.69
C ALA A 15 11.72 1.67 7.76
N ASP A 16 12.39 1.52 6.63
CA ASP A 16 13.85 1.44 6.54
C ASP A 16 14.54 2.81 6.67
N HIS A 17 13.88 3.89 6.24
CA HIS A 17 14.54 5.19 6.09
C HIS A 17 14.05 6.29 7.03
N SER A 18 12.80 6.23 7.51
CA SER A 18 12.16 7.38 8.16
C SER A 18 11.72 7.15 9.60
N LEU A 19 11.70 5.90 10.10
CA LEU A 19 11.30 5.64 11.49
C LEU A 19 12.35 6.13 12.50
N GLY A 20 11.87 6.49 13.71
CA GLY A 20 12.69 7.04 14.78
C GLY A 20 13.04 8.52 14.58
N ARG A 21 12.51 9.19 13.55
CA ARG A 21 12.79 10.59 13.24
C ARG A 21 11.70 11.51 13.79
N PRO A 22 12.05 12.56 14.56
CA PRO A 22 11.09 13.57 14.99
C PRO A 22 10.68 14.47 13.84
N VAL A 23 9.40 14.82 13.77
CA VAL A 23 8.85 15.80 12.84
C VAL A 23 9.16 17.20 13.35
N ARG A 24 10.05 17.92 12.67
CA ARG A 24 10.47 19.28 13.04
C ARG A 24 9.49 20.33 12.56
N ALA A 25 8.99 20.15 11.33
CA ALA A 25 8.02 21.03 10.72
C ALA A 25 7.18 20.29 9.68
N VAL A 26 5.98 20.77 9.44
CA VAL A 26 5.11 20.30 8.36
C VAL A 26 4.66 21.50 7.56
N ARG A 27 4.61 21.38 6.24
CA ARG A 27 4.09 22.40 5.34
C ARG A 27 3.10 21.80 4.37
N VAL A 28 1.88 22.29 4.39
CA VAL A 28 0.80 21.91 3.48
C VAL A 28 0.76 22.92 2.34
N LEU A 29 1.20 22.54 1.15
CA LEU A 29 1.24 23.39 -0.03
C LEU A 29 -0.08 23.36 -0.82
N ASP A 30 -0.87 22.30 -0.65
CA ASP A 30 -2.18 22.17 -1.29
C ASP A 30 -3.18 21.49 -0.33
N ALA A 31 -4.10 22.27 0.22
CA ALA A 31 -5.09 21.80 1.18
C ALA A 31 -6.01 20.68 0.66
N ARG A 32 -6.17 20.54 -0.68
CA ARG A 32 -6.97 19.46 -1.28
C ARG A 32 -6.39 18.08 -1.00
N SER A 33 -5.10 17.99 -0.70
CA SER A 33 -4.47 16.74 -0.28
C SER A 33 -4.85 16.32 1.15
N LEU A 34 -5.45 17.23 1.91
CA LEU A 34 -5.97 16.98 3.26
C LEU A 34 -7.52 16.91 3.32
N ARG A 35 -8.21 16.68 2.21
CA ARG A 35 -9.68 16.71 2.15
C ARG A 35 -10.40 15.77 3.13
N ARG A 36 -9.69 14.76 3.69
CA ARG A 36 -10.20 13.86 4.74
C ARG A 36 -9.82 14.32 6.15
N HIS A 37 -8.94 15.30 6.28
CA HIS A 37 -8.56 15.90 7.56
C HIS A 37 -9.42 17.15 7.81
N LEU A 38 -10.60 16.93 8.38
CA LEU A 38 -11.61 17.97 8.54
C LEU A 38 -11.14 19.20 9.34
N PRO A 39 -10.26 19.08 10.39
CA PRO A 39 -9.76 20.25 11.10
C PRO A 39 -8.87 21.18 10.25
N GLY A 40 -8.43 20.73 9.07
CA GLY A 40 -7.72 21.56 8.11
C GLY A 40 -6.19 21.61 8.28
N PRO A 41 -5.48 22.37 7.38
CA PRO A 41 -4.02 22.34 7.30
C PRO A 41 -3.31 22.78 8.58
N ALA A 42 -3.74 23.88 9.19
CA ALA A 42 -3.09 24.40 10.40
C ALA A 42 -3.10 23.40 11.57
N HIS A 43 -4.23 22.68 11.74
CA HIS A 43 -4.32 21.61 12.75
C HIS A 43 -3.41 20.44 12.37
N PHE A 44 -3.38 20.03 11.11
CA PHE A 44 -2.51 18.93 10.63
C PHE A 44 -1.03 19.22 10.87
N GLU A 45 -0.59 20.42 10.56
CA GLU A 45 0.78 20.89 10.77
C GLU A 45 1.14 20.92 12.27
N ALA A 46 0.28 21.52 13.09
CA ALA A 46 0.50 21.61 14.54
C ALA A 46 0.49 20.24 15.23
N ALA A 47 -0.46 19.37 14.87
CA ALA A 47 -0.60 18.05 15.48
C ALA A 47 0.55 17.10 15.17
N LEU A 48 1.21 17.25 14.03
CA LEU A 48 2.36 16.39 13.67
C LEU A 48 3.68 16.93 14.20
N THR A 49 3.83 18.25 14.32
CA THR A 49 5.09 18.87 14.76
C THR A 49 5.42 18.47 16.19
N GLY A 50 6.67 18.01 16.42
CA GLY A 50 7.16 17.53 17.70
C GLY A 50 6.97 16.03 17.93
N ARG A 51 6.09 15.36 17.20
CA ARG A 51 5.91 13.91 17.27
C ARG A 51 7.00 13.17 16.50
N THR A 52 7.25 11.90 16.83
CA THR A 52 8.23 11.04 16.18
C THR A 52 7.55 9.94 15.37
N LEU A 53 8.03 9.65 14.15
CA LEU A 53 7.56 8.52 13.33
C LEU A 53 8.00 7.21 14.01
N ARG A 54 7.04 6.40 14.47
CA ARG A 54 7.32 5.23 15.30
C ARG A 54 7.27 3.92 14.55
N GLY A 55 6.21 3.69 13.77
CA GLY A 55 5.99 2.46 13.02
C GLY A 55 5.30 2.74 11.69
N ALA A 56 5.50 1.86 10.70
CA ALA A 56 4.90 1.95 9.39
C ALA A 56 4.09 0.68 9.10
N TYR A 57 2.79 0.82 8.90
CA TYR A 57 1.84 -0.27 8.73
C TYR A 57 1.01 -0.07 7.47
N ARG A 58 0.37 -1.14 7.01
CA ARG A 58 -0.49 -1.13 5.83
C ARG A 58 -1.68 -2.07 5.99
N ARG A 59 -2.79 -1.68 5.39
CA ARG A 59 -3.92 -2.59 5.10
C ARG A 59 -4.45 -2.30 3.70
N GLY A 60 -4.36 -3.27 2.81
CA GLY A 60 -4.75 -3.08 1.42
C GLY A 60 -3.95 -1.96 0.77
N LYS A 61 -4.63 -0.87 0.40
CA LYS A 61 -4.04 0.30 -0.28
C LYS A 61 -3.87 1.51 0.64
N TYR A 62 -4.13 1.35 1.93
CA TYR A 62 -3.88 2.35 2.96
C TYR A 62 -2.58 2.03 3.68
N LEU A 63 -1.76 3.05 3.83
CA LEU A 63 -0.54 3.08 4.62
C LEU A 63 -0.78 4.01 5.80
N TRP A 64 -0.23 3.72 6.97
CA TRP A 64 -0.19 4.67 8.07
C TRP A 64 1.11 4.57 8.86
N LEU A 65 1.45 5.69 9.46
CA LEU A 65 2.57 5.81 10.39
C LEU A 65 1.99 6.03 11.79
N THR A 66 2.37 5.17 12.73
CA THR A 66 2.15 5.45 14.16
C THR A 66 3.14 6.50 14.63
N LEU A 67 2.76 7.25 15.63
CA LEU A 67 3.50 8.40 16.12
C LEU A 67 3.80 8.22 17.60
N SER A 68 4.95 8.72 18.06
CA SER A 68 5.22 8.92 19.49
C SER A 68 5.02 10.39 19.85
N GLU A 69 4.42 10.62 20.99
CA GLU A 69 4.40 11.93 21.63
C GLU A 69 5.84 12.33 22.07
N PRO A 70 6.10 13.61 22.40
CA PRO A 70 7.43 14.05 22.83
C PRO A 70 8.00 13.33 24.06
N ASP A 71 7.13 12.77 24.91
CA ASP A 71 7.53 11.95 26.07
C ASP A 71 7.80 10.47 25.71
N GLY A 72 7.66 10.10 24.44
CA GLY A 72 7.86 8.73 23.92
C GLY A 72 6.63 7.82 24.00
N ALA A 73 5.52 8.27 24.57
CA ALA A 73 4.27 7.51 24.56
C ALA A 73 3.74 7.33 23.14
N LEU A 74 2.98 6.26 22.89
CA LEU A 74 2.27 6.08 21.63
C LEU A 74 1.16 7.15 21.55
N ALA A 75 1.11 7.88 20.45
CA ALA A 75 0.05 8.83 20.19
C ALA A 75 -1.27 8.11 19.89
N ASP A 76 -2.39 8.72 20.27
CA ASP A 76 -3.74 8.18 20.04
C ASP A 76 -4.16 8.18 18.57
N GLU A 77 -3.44 8.90 17.73
CA GLU A 77 -3.71 9.02 16.30
C GLU A 77 -2.52 8.56 15.46
N ALA A 78 -2.80 8.06 14.27
CA ALA A 78 -1.81 7.76 13.25
C ALA A 78 -1.93 8.69 12.04
N LEU A 79 -0.80 8.94 11.38
CA LEU A 79 -0.77 9.61 10.08
C LEU A 79 -1.14 8.62 8.99
N VAL A 80 -2.33 8.73 8.45
CA VAL A 80 -2.83 7.88 7.35
C VAL A 80 -2.50 8.50 6.01
N VAL A 81 -2.00 7.67 5.10
CA VAL A 81 -1.70 8.04 3.72
C VAL A 81 -2.43 7.13 2.75
N HIS A 82 -3.03 7.71 1.74
CA HIS A 82 -3.59 7.02 0.60
C HIS A 82 -3.02 7.60 -0.69
N LEU A 83 -2.31 6.80 -1.48
CA LEU A 83 -1.60 7.27 -2.67
C LEU A 83 -2.54 7.65 -3.83
N GLY A 84 -3.81 7.23 -3.79
CA GLY A 84 -4.78 7.54 -4.83
C GLY A 84 -4.40 6.89 -6.17
N MET A 85 -4.22 7.71 -7.20
CA MET A 85 -3.85 7.25 -8.56
C MET A 85 -2.45 7.67 -8.99
N SER A 86 -1.89 8.71 -8.40
CA SER A 86 -0.62 9.32 -8.79
C SER A 86 0.19 9.86 -7.60
N GLY A 87 -0.25 9.55 -6.38
CA GLY A 87 0.46 9.95 -5.18
C GLY A 87 1.73 9.15 -4.98
N GLN A 88 2.78 9.84 -4.57
CA GLN A 88 4.09 9.31 -4.22
C GLN A 88 4.50 9.83 -2.86
N LEU A 89 5.21 9.03 -2.09
CA LEU A 89 5.96 9.46 -0.91
C LEU A 89 7.44 9.29 -1.21
N LEU A 90 8.16 10.40 -1.24
CA LEU A 90 9.59 10.43 -1.54
C LEU A 90 10.36 10.85 -0.30
N VAL A 91 11.47 10.17 -0.07
CA VAL A 91 12.42 10.46 1.01
C VAL A 91 13.64 11.12 0.41
N ARG A 92 14.09 12.22 1.01
CA ARG A 92 15.35 12.89 0.67
C ARG A 92 16.13 13.16 1.94
N ASP A 93 17.30 12.58 2.04
CA ASP A 93 18.21 12.84 3.16
C ASP A 93 18.90 14.19 2.96
N GLU A 94 19.03 14.96 4.05
CA GLU A 94 19.79 16.19 4.05
C GLU A 94 21.27 15.85 3.83
N PRO A 95 21.98 16.54 2.93
CA PRO A 95 23.42 16.34 2.76
C PRO A 95 24.14 16.58 4.09
N GLY A 96 25.08 15.72 4.42
CA GLY A 96 25.94 15.89 5.59
C GLY A 96 26.76 17.17 5.49
N GLU A 97 27.30 17.64 6.63
CA GLU A 97 28.26 18.74 6.63
C GLU A 97 29.51 18.30 5.84
N ALA A 98 29.89 19.10 4.84
CA ALA A 98 31.06 18.84 4.02
C ALA A 98 32.31 18.68 4.83
N SER A 99 33.08 17.60 4.61
CA SER A 99 34.49 17.63 4.95
C SER A 99 35.21 18.56 3.96
N GLU A 100 36.16 19.37 4.41
CA GLU A 100 36.86 20.40 3.60
C GLU A 100 37.48 19.89 2.27
N SER A 101 37.45 18.57 2.03
CA SER A 101 38.03 17.91 0.86
C SER A 101 37.08 17.60 -0.31
N ASP A 102 35.73 17.83 -0.18
CA ASP A 102 34.75 17.29 -1.15
C ASP A 102 33.79 18.37 -1.71
N SER A 103 34.25 19.60 -1.87
CA SER A 103 33.46 20.80 -2.16
C SER A 103 32.67 20.81 -3.49
N GLY A 104 32.92 19.90 -4.43
CA GLY A 104 32.22 19.82 -5.71
C GLY A 104 30.94 18.99 -5.66
N ASN A 105 30.95 17.86 -4.93
CA ASN A 105 29.85 16.92 -4.86
C ASN A 105 28.74 17.39 -3.91
N ASP A 106 29.07 18.20 -2.91
CA ASP A 106 28.14 18.68 -1.89
C ASP A 106 27.16 19.75 -2.42
N SER A 107 27.57 20.58 -3.38
CA SER A 107 26.69 21.58 -3.98
C SER A 107 25.59 20.94 -4.82
N GLU A 108 25.88 19.87 -5.55
CA GLU A 108 24.89 19.11 -6.32
C GLU A 108 23.93 18.34 -5.41
N ALA A 109 24.44 17.71 -4.35
CA ALA A 109 23.64 17.03 -3.36
C ALA A 109 22.69 18.00 -2.63
N ARG A 110 23.17 19.20 -2.28
CA ARG A 110 22.35 20.24 -1.67
C ARG A 110 21.29 20.77 -2.64
N ALA A 111 21.65 21.02 -3.90
CA ALA A 111 20.72 21.46 -4.93
C ALA A 111 19.61 20.40 -5.15
N ALA A 112 19.97 19.11 -5.20
CA ALA A 112 19.00 18.01 -5.31
C ALA A 112 18.08 17.89 -4.10
N PHE A 113 18.58 18.18 -2.89
CA PHE A 113 17.76 18.22 -1.67
C PHE A 113 16.79 19.38 -1.67
N ASP A 114 17.22 20.56 -2.14
CA ASP A 114 16.42 21.77 -2.17
C ASP A 114 15.46 21.85 -3.36
N GLU A 115 15.67 21.03 -4.41
CA GLU A 115 14.77 20.94 -5.55
C GLU A 115 13.38 20.49 -5.12
N GLN A 116 12.35 21.26 -5.49
CA GLN A 116 10.97 20.91 -5.22
C GLN A 116 10.38 20.12 -6.39
N PRO A 117 9.94 18.86 -6.17
CA PRO A 117 9.28 18.10 -7.22
C PRO A 117 8.03 18.83 -7.73
N ARG A 118 7.81 18.77 -9.04
CA ARG A 118 6.54 19.20 -9.61
C ARG A 118 5.38 18.45 -8.93
N HIS A 119 4.31 19.17 -8.59
CA HIS A 119 3.14 18.62 -7.88
C HIS A 119 3.40 18.21 -6.42
N LEU A 120 4.39 18.76 -5.77
CA LEU A 120 4.57 18.65 -4.32
C LEU A 120 3.36 19.23 -3.59
N ARG A 121 2.83 18.49 -2.61
CA ARG A 121 1.58 18.84 -1.89
C ARG A 121 1.78 19.01 -0.39
N VAL A 122 2.59 18.15 0.21
CA VAL A 122 2.90 18.21 1.63
C VAL A 122 4.37 17.88 1.83
N VAL A 123 5.01 18.59 2.74
CA VAL A 123 6.39 18.34 3.17
C VAL A 123 6.42 18.13 4.67
N LEU A 124 7.03 17.05 5.12
CA LEU A 124 7.43 16.85 6.51
C LEU A 124 8.94 17.00 6.59
N GLU A 125 9.42 17.93 7.40
CA GLU A 125 10.82 18.07 7.72
C GLU A 125 11.12 17.22 8.96
N LEU A 126 11.98 16.23 8.81
CA LEU A 126 12.30 15.26 9.86
C LEU A 126 13.69 15.54 10.41
N GLY A 127 13.82 15.44 11.73
CA GLY A 127 15.11 15.51 12.40
C GLY A 127 15.95 14.25 12.19
N PRO A 128 17.18 14.24 12.74
CA PRO A 128 17.98 13.02 12.81
C PRO A 128 17.24 11.93 13.60
N ALA A 129 17.47 10.67 13.21
CA ALA A 129 16.91 9.55 13.96
C ALA A 129 17.56 9.47 15.33
N GLY A 130 16.76 9.19 16.37
CA GLY A 130 17.29 8.92 17.70
C GLY A 130 18.13 7.64 17.74
N ALA A 131 18.96 7.48 18.79
CA ALA A 131 19.92 6.37 18.95
C ALA A 131 19.32 4.95 18.99
N THR A 132 18.00 4.81 18.87
CA THR A 132 17.28 3.52 18.90
C THR A 132 17.10 2.87 17.53
N GLY A 133 17.62 3.47 16.45
CA GLY A 133 17.54 2.93 15.08
C GLY A 133 18.55 1.80 14.84
N SER A 134 18.15 0.81 14.03
CA SER A 134 18.97 -0.34 13.62
C SER A 134 20.35 0.07 13.10
N MET A 135 21.39 -0.68 13.48
CA MET A 135 22.81 -0.44 13.17
C MET A 135 23.18 -0.33 11.67
N ALA A 136 22.29 -0.63 10.75
CA ALA A 136 22.55 -0.58 9.30
C ALA A 136 22.59 0.83 8.70
N SER A 137 22.27 1.89 9.46
CA SER A 137 22.10 3.26 8.94
C SER A 137 22.85 4.34 9.75
N ALA A 138 23.94 4.01 10.44
CA ALA A 138 24.60 4.94 11.37
C ALA A 138 24.98 6.30 10.73
N ASN A 139 25.39 6.34 9.46
CA ASN A 139 25.74 7.60 8.77
C ASN A 139 24.51 8.41 8.30
N ARG A 140 23.37 7.75 8.01
CA ARG A 140 22.11 8.41 7.62
C ARG A 140 21.29 8.88 8.82
N ALA A 141 21.54 8.32 10.01
CA ALA A 141 20.83 8.67 11.23
C ALA A 141 21.15 10.09 11.74
N SER A 142 22.32 10.65 11.40
CA SER A 142 22.81 11.92 11.92
C SER A 142 22.29 13.17 11.20
N THR A 143 21.75 13.04 9.99
CA THR A 143 21.27 14.17 9.18
C THR A 143 19.75 14.29 9.20
N GLY A 144 19.25 15.48 8.89
CA GLY A 144 17.83 15.73 8.67
C GLY A 144 17.32 15.00 7.41
N GLN A 145 16.00 14.93 7.26
CA GLN A 145 15.36 14.28 6.14
C GLN A 145 14.09 15.04 5.75
N ARG A 146 13.72 15.01 4.48
CA ARG A 146 12.39 15.44 4.02
C ARG A 146 11.57 14.25 3.55
N LEU A 147 10.34 14.14 4.03
CA LEU A 147 9.32 13.27 3.48
C LEU A 147 8.36 14.12 2.64
N LEU A 148 8.31 13.84 1.34
CA LEU A 148 7.61 14.62 0.34
C LEU A 148 6.38 13.85 -0.16
N PHE A 149 5.18 14.41 -0.02
CA PHE A 149 3.98 13.90 -0.67
C PHE A 149 3.74 14.63 -1.99
N VAL A 150 3.89 13.91 -3.09
CA VAL A 150 3.74 14.42 -4.46
C VAL A 150 2.52 13.77 -5.10
N ASP A 151 1.57 14.55 -5.63
CA ASP A 151 0.39 14.00 -6.30
C ASP A 151 -0.11 14.91 -7.43
N GLN A 152 0.08 14.48 -8.67
CA GLN A 152 -0.35 15.22 -9.85
C GLN A 152 -1.86 15.40 -9.91
N ARG A 153 -2.62 14.34 -9.61
CA ARG A 153 -4.09 14.28 -9.79
C ARG A 153 -4.87 14.66 -8.54
N ILE A 154 -4.20 14.77 -7.41
CA ILE A 154 -4.80 15.07 -6.09
C ILE A 154 -5.93 14.07 -5.72
N PHE A 155 -5.77 12.81 -6.10
CA PHE A 155 -6.67 11.71 -5.71
C PHE A 155 -6.19 10.98 -4.45
N GLY A 156 -4.92 11.11 -4.13
CA GLY A 156 -4.33 10.73 -2.87
C GLY A 156 -4.64 11.71 -1.75
N GLY A 157 -4.02 11.52 -0.61
CA GLY A 157 -4.11 12.45 0.51
C GLY A 157 -3.60 11.88 1.82
N MET A 158 -3.45 12.79 2.76
CA MET A 158 -2.98 12.52 4.12
C MET A 158 -4.02 13.02 5.13
N PHE A 159 -4.12 12.36 6.28
CA PHE A 159 -4.99 12.78 7.37
C PHE A 159 -4.62 12.06 8.67
N LEU A 160 -4.94 12.62 9.81
CA LEU A 160 -4.85 11.96 11.10
C LEU A 160 -6.13 11.18 11.37
N SER A 161 -5.99 10.02 12.00
CA SER A 161 -7.13 9.19 12.40
C SER A 161 -6.83 8.49 13.73
N PRO A 162 -7.80 8.46 14.66
CA PRO A 162 -7.65 7.75 15.91
C PRO A 162 -7.26 6.29 15.69
N LEU A 163 -6.39 5.76 16.53
CA LEU A 163 -6.03 4.36 16.58
C LEU A 163 -7.06 3.59 17.41
N VAL A 164 -7.56 2.50 16.85
CA VAL A 164 -8.53 1.61 17.48
C VAL A 164 -8.07 0.15 17.41
N PRO A 165 -8.41 -0.69 18.40
CA PRO A 165 -8.08 -2.11 18.36
C PRO A 165 -8.75 -2.84 17.19
N ASP A 166 -7.98 -3.73 16.54
CA ASP A 166 -8.44 -4.67 15.51
C ASP A 166 -7.75 -6.04 15.71
N VAL A 167 -8.01 -6.63 16.88
CA VAL A 167 -7.44 -7.92 17.26
C VAL A 167 -8.09 -9.03 16.43
N PRO A 168 -7.31 -9.87 15.72
CA PRO A 168 -7.84 -11.00 14.98
C PRO A 168 -8.49 -12.02 15.91
N ALA A 169 -9.59 -12.63 15.48
CA ALA A 169 -10.28 -13.65 16.28
C ALA A 169 -9.38 -14.84 16.67
N ALA A 170 -8.38 -15.15 15.84
CA ALA A 170 -7.41 -16.22 16.11
C ALA A 170 -6.55 -15.96 17.36
N VAL A 171 -6.31 -14.69 17.72
CA VAL A 171 -5.49 -14.32 18.90
C VAL A 171 -6.32 -13.67 20.02
N ALA A 172 -7.59 -13.40 19.79
CA ALA A 172 -8.47 -12.80 20.79
C ALA A 172 -8.63 -13.65 22.05
N GLY A 173 -8.55 -14.98 21.93
CA GLY A 173 -8.60 -15.92 23.06
C GLY A 173 -7.31 -15.94 23.90
N GLU A 174 -6.17 -15.66 23.32
CA GLU A 174 -4.88 -15.58 24.03
C GLU A 174 -4.75 -14.28 24.83
N VAL A 175 -5.30 -13.19 24.29
CA VAL A 175 -5.32 -11.87 24.95
C VAL A 175 -6.28 -11.84 26.14
N ALA A 176 -7.37 -12.61 26.10
CA ALA A 176 -8.39 -12.66 27.18
C ALA A 176 -8.00 -13.55 28.37
N SER A 177 -6.97 -14.38 28.26
CA SER A 177 -6.62 -15.37 29.31
C SER A 177 -5.68 -14.83 30.39
N ASP A 178 -5.17 -13.61 30.28
CA ASP A 178 -4.22 -13.03 31.25
C ASP A 178 -4.76 -11.75 31.89
N GLU A 179 -5.91 -11.86 32.54
CA GLU A 179 -6.60 -10.74 33.21
C GLU A 179 -5.90 -10.23 34.48
N SER A 180 -4.79 -10.83 34.91
CA SER A 180 -4.28 -10.58 36.26
C SER A 180 -3.09 -9.61 36.38
N ALA A 181 -2.51 -9.10 35.31
CA ALA A 181 -1.21 -8.42 35.45
C ALA A 181 -0.97 -7.13 34.65
N VAL A 182 -1.87 -6.63 33.76
CA VAL A 182 -1.53 -5.46 32.93
C VAL A 182 -2.70 -4.47 32.79
N PRO A 183 -2.48 -3.14 32.92
CA PRO A 183 -3.53 -2.14 32.68
C PRO A 183 -4.12 -2.27 31.27
N GLU A 184 -5.44 -2.13 31.14
CA GLU A 184 -6.22 -2.33 29.89
C GLU A 184 -5.68 -1.65 28.61
N HIS A 185 -4.94 -0.54 28.76
CA HIS A 185 -4.36 0.21 27.65
C HIS A 185 -3.00 -0.34 27.14
N PHE A 186 -2.38 -1.32 27.82
CA PHE A 186 -1.09 -1.92 27.44
C PHE A 186 -1.20 -3.24 26.68
N LEU A 187 -2.40 -3.80 26.56
CA LEU A 187 -2.61 -5.19 26.12
C LEU A 187 -2.74 -5.42 24.63
N VAL A 188 -2.96 -4.38 23.85
CA VAL A 188 -3.00 -4.51 22.39
C VAL A 188 -1.66 -4.09 21.83
N ALA A 189 -0.83 -5.07 21.41
CA ALA A 189 0.40 -4.77 20.72
C ALA A 189 0.12 -3.78 19.57
N GLU A 190 0.99 -2.81 19.35
CA GLU A 190 0.83 -1.74 18.36
C GLU A 190 0.41 -2.28 16.97
N ARG A 191 0.87 -3.48 16.59
CA ARG A 191 0.52 -4.17 15.35
C ARG A 191 -0.97 -4.50 15.20
N PHE A 192 -1.74 -4.48 16.31
CA PHE A 192 -3.19 -4.69 16.32
C PHE A 192 -3.98 -3.38 16.43
N LEU A 193 -3.31 -2.25 16.43
CA LEU A 193 -3.95 -0.95 16.34
C LEU A 193 -4.06 -0.54 14.87
N VAL A 194 -5.23 -0.11 14.48
CA VAL A 194 -5.49 0.39 13.12
C VAL A 194 -6.16 1.75 13.19
N PRO A 195 -5.92 2.64 12.22
CA PRO A 195 -6.70 3.87 12.13
C PRO A 195 -8.19 3.53 11.96
N GLU A 196 -9.07 4.19 12.71
CA GLU A 196 -10.51 3.98 12.64
C GLU A 196 -11.04 4.08 11.20
N ALA A 197 -10.51 5.05 10.45
CA ALA A 197 -10.83 5.25 9.05
C ALA A 197 -10.47 4.05 8.14
N VAL A 198 -9.62 3.12 8.59
CA VAL A 198 -9.16 1.93 7.84
C VAL A 198 -9.78 0.64 8.38
N LYS A 199 -10.42 0.66 9.55
CA LYS A 199 -10.99 -0.54 10.21
C LYS A 199 -11.98 -1.31 9.34
N HIS A 200 -12.73 -0.63 8.49
CA HIS A 200 -13.70 -1.24 7.56
C HIS A 200 -13.05 -1.99 6.38
N ILE A 201 -11.76 -1.81 6.15
CA ILE A 201 -11.01 -2.47 5.08
C ILE A 201 -10.66 -3.90 5.51
N ALA A 202 -10.98 -4.88 4.65
CA ALA A 202 -10.66 -6.28 4.92
C ALA A 202 -9.14 -6.51 4.99
N ARG A 203 -8.73 -7.57 5.66
CA ARG A 203 -7.35 -8.05 5.58
C ARG A 203 -7.03 -8.49 4.15
N ASP A 204 -5.80 -8.26 3.73
CA ASP A 204 -5.33 -8.64 2.39
C ASP A 204 -4.63 -10.02 2.40
N PRO A 205 -4.41 -10.62 1.24
CA PRO A 205 -3.87 -11.99 1.12
C PRO A 205 -2.43 -12.16 1.62
N LEU A 206 -1.74 -11.10 1.96
CA LEU A 206 -0.37 -11.14 2.52
C LEU A 206 -0.35 -10.93 4.03
N ASP A 207 -1.50 -10.58 4.62
CA ASP A 207 -1.66 -10.47 6.08
C ASP A 207 -1.62 -11.87 6.71
N GLU A 208 -0.86 -12.04 7.80
CA GLU A 208 -0.73 -13.32 8.53
C GLU A 208 -2.06 -13.84 9.07
N PHE A 209 -3.02 -12.94 9.32
CA PHE A 209 -4.37 -13.28 9.80
C PHE A 209 -5.43 -13.24 8.69
N PHE A 210 -5.01 -13.36 7.44
CA PHE A 210 -5.96 -13.47 6.33
C PHE A 210 -6.77 -14.76 6.43
N ASP A 211 -8.11 -14.66 6.44
CA ASP A 211 -9.04 -15.81 6.49
C ASP A 211 -9.68 -16.09 5.13
N PRO A 212 -9.15 -17.05 4.34
CA PRO A 212 -9.76 -17.46 3.07
C PRO A 212 -11.20 -18.00 3.22
N ALA A 213 -11.54 -18.57 4.37
CA ALA A 213 -12.89 -19.09 4.61
C ALA A 213 -13.88 -17.94 4.81
N ALA A 214 -13.49 -16.86 5.49
CA ALA A 214 -14.31 -15.65 5.57
C ALA A 214 -14.56 -15.01 4.21
N VAL A 215 -13.53 -14.93 3.36
CA VAL A 215 -13.67 -14.43 1.98
C VAL A 215 -14.64 -15.32 1.20
N ARG A 216 -14.52 -16.66 1.31
CA ARG A 216 -15.45 -17.60 0.66
C ARG A 216 -16.88 -17.39 1.14
N ARG A 217 -17.13 -17.20 2.43
CA ARG A 217 -18.47 -16.89 2.97
C ARG A 217 -19.06 -15.63 2.31
N LYS A 218 -18.25 -14.59 2.09
CA LYS A 218 -18.68 -13.37 1.37
C LYS A 218 -18.98 -13.66 -0.10
N PHE A 219 -18.17 -14.45 -0.80
CA PHE A 219 -18.42 -14.86 -2.20
C PHE A 219 -19.78 -15.56 -2.33
N LEU A 220 -20.13 -16.46 -1.44
CA LEU A 220 -21.39 -17.21 -1.48
C LEU A 220 -22.64 -16.32 -1.33
N ARG A 221 -22.50 -15.13 -0.76
CA ARG A 221 -23.61 -14.19 -0.52
C ARG A 221 -23.92 -13.25 -1.69
N THR A 222 -23.15 -13.28 -2.78
CA THR A 222 -23.33 -12.34 -3.89
C THR A 222 -23.39 -13.02 -5.25
N SER A 223 -24.28 -12.52 -6.11
CA SER A 223 -24.38 -12.90 -7.52
C SER A 223 -23.50 -12.03 -8.43
N SER A 224 -22.81 -11.04 -7.89
CA SER A 224 -21.90 -10.18 -8.66
C SER A 224 -20.80 -11.01 -9.33
N GLY A 225 -20.34 -10.54 -10.50
CA GLY A 225 -19.18 -11.13 -11.16
C GLY A 225 -17.94 -11.10 -10.28
N ILE A 226 -17.15 -12.18 -10.32
CA ILE A 226 -16.04 -12.38 -9.39
C ILE A 226 -15.02 -11.25 -9.41
N LYS A 227 -14.73 -10.64 -10.55
CA LYS A 227 -13.82 -9.48 -10.60
C LYS A 227 -14.34 -8.30 -9.78
N LYS A 228 -15.65 -8.01 -9.84
CA LYS A 228 -16.25 -6.95 -9.01
C LYS A 228 -16.02 -7.21 -7.52
N VAL A 229 -16.15 -8.48 -7.12
CA VAL A 229 -15.99 -8.88 -5.72
C VAL A 229 -14.51 -8.82 -5.29
N LEU A 230 -13.56 -9.18 -6.17
CA LEU A 230 -12.12 -9.02 -5.92
C LEU A 230 -11.70 -7.55 -5.79
N LEU A 231 -12.41 -6.63 -6.42
CA LEU A 231 -12.13 -5.19 -6.33
C LEU A 231 -12.76 -4.52 -5.11
N ASP A 232 -13.64 -5.23 -4.39
CA ASP A 232 -14.29 -4.74 -3.17
C ASP A 232 -13.34 -4.88 -1.98
N GLN A 233 -12.79 -3.74 -1.54
CA GLN A 233 -11.81 -3.68 -0.46
C GLN A 233 -12.38 -4.10 0.90
N SER A 234 -13.70 -4.20 1.05
CA SER A 234 -14.35 -4.75 2.25
C SER A 234 -14.42 -6.28 2.24
N VAL A 235 -14.19 -6.92 1.10
CA VAL A 235 -14.18 -8.39 0.94
C VAL A 235 -12.77 -8.94 1.00
N ILE A 236 -11.89 -8.39 0.18
CA ILE A 236 -10.46 -8.69 0.09
C ILE A 236 -9.74 -7.40 -0.30
N SER A 237 -8.81 -6.94 0.50
CA SER A 237 -8.18 -5.67 0.22
C SER A 237 -6.89 -5.79 -0.59
N GLY A 238 -6.42 -4.65 -1.10
CA GLY A 238 -5.16 -4.57 -1.83
C GLY A 238 -5.25 -4.89 -3.32
N VAL A 239 -6.20 -5.73 -3.73
CA VAL A 239 -6.40 -6.12 -5.12
C VAL A 239 -7.01 -4.96 -5.91
N GLY A 240 -6.43 -4.65 -7.05
CA GLY A 240 -6.97 -3.71 -8.01
C GLY A 240 -7.11 -4.33 -9.39
N ASN A 241 -7.15 -3.51 -10.42
CA ASN A 241 -7.53 -3.97 -11.76
C ASN A 241 -6.47 -4.87 -12.39
N ILE A 242 -5.18 -4.58 -12.15
CA ILE A 242 -4.05 -5.34 -12.70
C ILE A 242 -4.05 -6.74 -12.10
N TYR A 243 -3.97 -6.81 -10.79
CA TYR A 243 -3.84 -8.08 -10.08
C TYR A 243 -5.12 -8.93 -10.11
N ALA A 244 -6.30 -8.30 -10.24
CA ALA A 244 -7.54 -9.04 -10.48
C ALA A 244 -7.53 -9.77 -11.83
N ASP A 245 -7.12 -9.11 -12.93
CA ASP A 245 -7.06 -9.75 -14.24
C ASP A 245 -5.99 -10.84 -14.29
N GLU A 246 -4.80 -10.61 -13.71
CA GLU A 246 -3.73 -11.60 -13.63
C GLU A 246 -4.14 -12.84 -12.82
N ALA A 247 -4.75 -12.64 -11.65
CA ALA A 247 -5.23 -13.75 -10.82
C ALA A 247 -6.34 -14.55 -11.50
N LEU A 248 -7.29 -13.87 -12.15
CA LEU A 248 -8.36 -14.52 -12.92
C LEU A 248 -7.81 -15.30 -14.12
N TRP A 249 -6.78 -14.77 -14.80
CA TRP A 249 -6.11 -15.50 -15.89
C TRP A 249 -5.45 -16.77 -15.34
N ARG A 250 -4.73 -16.70 -14.23
CA ARG A 250 -4.10 -17.85 -13.57
C ARG A 250 -5.13 -18.91 -13.17
N ALA A 251 -6.21 -18.49 -12.52
CA ALA A 251 -7.29 -19.35 -12.07
C ALA A 251 -8.21 -19.83 -13.20
N ARG A 252 -8.00 -19.39 -14.44
CA ARG A 252 -8.85 -19.71 -15.62
C ARG A 252 -10.33 -19.35 -15.43
N LEU A 253 -10.60 -18.27 -14.69
CA LEU A 253 -11.94 -17.81 -14.40
C LEU A 253 -12.29 -16.56 -15.23
N HIS A 254 -13.49 -16.56 -15.80
CA HIS A 254 -14.04 -15.38 -16.47
C HIS A 254 -14.43 -14.32 -15.42
N TYR A 255 -14.12 -13.06 -15.68
CA TYR A 255 -14.38 -11.94 -14.76
C TYR A 255 -15.85 -11.79 -14.34
N ALA A 256 -16.78 -12.12 -15.25
CA ALA A 256 -18.23 -12.03 -15.02
C ALA A 256 -18.84 -13.28 -14.37
N LYS A 257 -18.04 -14.35 -14.08
CA LYS A 257 -18.57 -15.53 -13.40
C LYS A 257 -19.14 -15.12 -12.04
N PRO A 258 -20.42 -15.44 -11.71
CA PRO A 258 -21.00 -15.07 -10.43
C PRO A 258 -20.23 -15.69 -9.26
N ALA A 259 -19.81 -14.87 -8.28
CA ALA A 259 -18.94 -15.32 -7.19
C ALA A 259 -19.54 -16.50 -6.41
N ARG A 260 -20.86 -16.47 -6.16
CA ARG A 260 -21.59 -17.56 -5.47
C ARG A 260 -21.52 -18.93 -6.15
N THR A 261 -21.19 -18.97 -7.46
CA THR A 261 -21.12 -20.21 -8.24
C THR A 261 -19.74 -20.85 -8.24
N LEU A 262 -18.74 -20.24 -7.58
CA LEU A 262 -17.43 -20.83 -7.47
C LEU A 262 -17.47 -22.03 -6.51
N SER A 263 -16.93 -23.16 -6.96
CA SER A 263 -16.69 -24.30 -6.06
C SER A 263 -15.65 -23.96 -5.00
N ALA A 264 -15.56 -24.77 -3.95
CA ALA A 264 -14.52 -24.60 -2.93
C ALA A 264 -13.11 -24.67 -3.53
N ALA A 265 -12.88 -25.57 -4.48
CA ALA A 265 -11.60 -25.68 -5.20
C ALA A 265 -11.30 -24.41 -6.03
N GLN A 266 -12.26 -23.95 -6.82
CA GLN A 266 -12.08 -22.70 -7.61
C GLN A 266 -11.82 -21.48 -6.73
N THR A 267 -12.46 -21.40 -5.56
CA THR A 267 -12.20 -20.30 -4.61
C THR A 267 -10.79 -20.39 -4.05
N ARG A 268 -10.35 -21.56 -3.61
CA ARG A 268 -8.99 -21.78 -3.10
C ARG A 268 -7.96 -21.44 -4.17
N ASP A 269 -8.13 -21.95 -5.40
CA ASP A 269 -7.20 -21.74 -6.50
C ASP A 269 -7.12 -20.25 -6.89
N LEU A 270 -8.26 -19.55 -6.88
CA LEU A 270 -8.30 -18.10 -7.13
C LEU A 270 -7.57 -17.31 -6.04
N LEU A 271 -7.81 -17.59 -4.77
CA LEU A 271 -7.16 -16.89 -3.67
C LEU A 271 -5.65 -17.18 -3.64
N ALA A 272 -5.24 -18.41 -3.93
CA ALA A 272 -3.84 -18.76 -4.11
C ALA A 272 -3.21 -17.98 -5.28
N ALA A 273 -3.91 -17.87 -6.41
CA ALA A 273 -3.45 -17.09 -7.55
C ALA A 273 -3.30 -15.60 -7.21
N VAL A 274 -4.26 -15.01 -6.47
CA VAL A 274 -4.15 -13.62 -5.97
C VAL A 274 -2.91 -13.45 -5.12
N THR A 275 -2.72 -14.30 -4.10
CA THR A 275 -1.56 -14.24 -3.20
C THR A 275 -0.25 -14.35 -3.97
N GLN A 276 -0.17 -15.28 -4.92
CA GLN A 276 1.03 -15.51 -5.72
C GLN A 276 1.38 -14.31 -6.60
N VAL A 277 0.39 -13.74 -7.32
CA VAL A 277 0.62 -12.56 -8.18
C VAL A 277 1.10 -11.37 -7.36
N LEU A 278 0.51 -11.14 -6.18
CA LEU A 278 0.93 -10.06 -5.28
C LEU A 278 2.37 -10.26 -4.77
N ARG A 279 2.76 -11.49 -4.41
CA ARG A 279 4.13 -11.79 -3.96
C ARG A 279 5.15 -11.61 -5.08
N GLU A 280 4.85 -12.09 -6.28
CA GLU A 280 5.73 -11.92 -7.44
C GLU A 280 5.92 -10.44 -7.79
N SER A 281 4.84 -9.66 -7.70
CA SER A 281 4.93 -8.22 -7.93
C SER A 281 5.76 -7.52 -6.85
N LEU A 282 5.62 -7.88 -5.58
CA LEU A 282 6.48 -7.36 -4.50
C LEU A 282 7.95 -7.67 -4.73
N ALA A 283 8.26 -8.90 -5.11
CA ALA A 283 9.64 -9.31 -5.40
C ALA A 283 10.26 -8.53 -6.58
N ALA A 284 9.42 -8.01 -7.49
CA ALA A 284 9.84 -7.17 -8.62
C ALA A 284 9.77 -5.66 -8.33
N GLY A 285 9.50 -5.24 -7.08
CA GLY A 285 9.39 -3.84 -6.69
C GLY A 285 8.09 -3.14 -7.13
N GLY A 286 7.04 -3.90 -7.48
CA GLY A 286 5.76 -3.38 -7.99
C GLY A 286 5.73 -3.22 -9.51
N THR A 287 4.64 -2.63 -10.03
CA THR A 287 4.46 -2.32 -11.45
C THR A 287 4.91 -0.89 -11.75
N SER A 288 5.50 -0.65 -12.92
CA SER A 288 5.85 0.69 -13.41
C SER A 288 5.19 1.06 -14.74
N PHE A 289 3.93 0.65 -14.95
CA PHE A 289 3.13 1.12 -16.11
C PHE A 289 3.08 2.63 -16.25
N ASP A 290 3.35 3.33 -15.17
CA ASP A 290 3.38 4.79 -15.14
C ASP A 290 4.65 5.17 -14.38
N ALA A 291 5.47 6.06 -14.93
CA ALA A 291 6.64 6.63 -14.25
C ALA A 291 6.31 7.23 -12.87
N LEU A 292 5.02 7.23 -12.51
CA LEU A 292 4.50 7.68 -11.23
C LEU A 292 4.58 6.61 -10.11
N TYR A 293 4.86 5.33 -10.43
CA TYR A 293 4.96 4.27 -9.41
C TYR A 293 6.41 3.99 -9.09
N VAL A 294 6.88 4.68 -8.09
CA VAL A 294 8.26 4.60 -7.60
C VAL A 294 8.27 4.26 -6.11
N ASN A 295 9.38 3.69 -5.65
CA ASN A 295 9.64 3.53 -4.22
C ASN A 295 9.95 4.90 -3.58
N VAL A 296 10.25 4.92 -2.29
CA VAL A 296 10.54 6.17 -1.56
C VAL A 296 11.82 6.89 -2.02
N LEU A 297 12.70 6.18 -2.72
CA LEU A 297 13.93 6.74 -3.29
C LEU A 297 13.76 7.22 -4.75
N GLY A 298 12.55 7.06 -5.32
CA GLY A 298 12.24 7.44 -6.70
C GLY A 298 12.56 6.38 -7.75
N GLU A 299 12.82 5.12 -7.35
CA GLU A 299 13.12 4.03 -8.25
C GLU A 299 11.87 3.27 -8.69
N SER A 300 11.81 2.90 -9.97
CA SER A 300 10.67 2.18 -10.57
C SER A 300 10.79 0.67 -10.39
N GLY A 301 9.66 -0.02 -10.20
CA GLY A 301 9.58 -1.47 -10.24
C GLY A 301 9.60 -2.03 -11.67
N TYR A 302 9.62 -3.38 -11.81
CA TYR A 302 9.76 -4.07 -13.10
C TYR A 302 8.70 -5.15 -13.37
N PHE A 303 7.65 -5.26 -12.56
CA PHE A 303 6.67 -6.35 -12.66
C PHE A 303 5.86 -6.35 -13.96
N GLU A 304 5.71 -5.22 -14.62
CA GLU A 304 4.98 -5.10 -15.90
C GLU A 304 5.46 -6.09 -16.97
N ARG A 305 6.76 -6.46 -16.94
CA ARG A 305 7.36 -7.42 -17.88
C ARG A 305 6.89 -8.86 -17.67
N SER A 306 6.25 -9.15 -16.54
CA SER A 306 5.80 -10.49 -16.15
C SER A 306 4.29 -10.70 -16.29
N LEU A 307 3.56 -9.73 -16.87
CA LEU A 307 2.11 -9.81 -17.01
C LEU A 307 1.69 -10.77 -18.11
N ASN A 308 0.59 -11.47 -17.87
CA ASN A 308 0.06 -12.49 -18.76
C ASN A 308 -1.23 -12.09 -19.47
N ALA A 309 -2.00 -11.16 -18.90
CA ALA A 309 -3.27 -10.72 -19.43
C ALA A 309 -3.39 -9.20 -19.47
N TYR A 310 -3.13 -8.52 -18.35
CA TYR A 310 -3.32 -7.08 -18.24
C TYR A 310 -2.39 -6.32 -19.18
N GLY A 311 -2.95 -5.37 -19.95
CA GLY A 311 -2.19 -4.57 -20.93
C GLY A 311 -1.90 -5.26 -22.26
N ARG A 312 -2.11 -6.57 -22.38
CA ARG A 312 -1.67 -7.41 -23.50
C ARG A 312 -2.75 -7.68 -24.56
N ALA A 313 -3.71 -6.77 -24.73
CA ALA A 313 -4.75 -6.94 -25.76
C ALA A 313 -4.16 -7.10 -27.16
N GLY A 314 -4.59 -8.14 -27.89
CA GLY A 314 -4.08 -8.49 -29.22
C GLY A 314 -2.85 -9.37 -29.23
N GLU A 315 -2.20 -9.60 -28.07
CA GLU A 315 -1.05 -10.48 -27.97
C GLU A 315 -1.45 -11.95 -27.69
N PRO A 316 -0.62 -12.92 -28.08
CA PRO A 316 -0.85 -14.33 -27.80
C PRO A 316 -0.95 -14.60 -26.29
N CYS A 317 -1.93 -15.42 -25.90
CA CYS A 317 -1.98 -15.97 -24.54
C CYS A 317 -0.85 -16.98 -24.37
N HIS A 318 0.08 -16.75 -23.44
CA HIS A 318 1.24 -17.61 -23.20
C HIS A 318 0.86 -19.07 -23.02
N ARG A 319 -0.10 -19.37 -22.16
CA ARG A 319 -0.59 -20.74 -21.90
C ARG A 319 -1.18 -21.42 -23.14
N CYS A 320 -1.86 -20.67 -24.02
CA CYS A 320 -2.38 -21.25 -25.24
C CYS A 320 -1.26 -21.52 -26.25
N ALA A 321 -0.30 -20.61 -26.38
CA ALA A 321 0.85 -20.77 -27.24
C ALA A 321 1.72 -21.97 -26.83
N GLU A 322 2.01 -22.13 -25.55
CA GLU A 322 2.72 -23.30 -25.00
C GLU A 322 1.99 -24.63 -25.32
N ALA A 323 0.67 -24.59 -25.38
CA ALA A 323 -0.15 -25.76 -25.72
C ALA A 323 -0.43 -25.90 -27.24
N GLY A 324 0.32 -25.19 -28.11
CA GLY A 324 0.19 -25.22 -29.56
C GLY A 324 -1.14 -24.63 -30.08
N ARG A 325 -1.79 -23.74 -29.33
CA ARG A 325 -3.09 -23.13 -29.69
C ARG A 325 -2.95 -21.63 -29.91
N THR A 326 -3.62 -21.12 -30.91
CA THR A 326 -3.72 -19.69 -31.15
C THR A 326 -4.93 -19.10 -30.41
N SER A 327 -4.67 -18.24 -29.45
CA SER A 327 -5.69 -17.44 -28.76
C SER A 327 -5.08 -16.14 -28.29
N LEU A 328 -5.70 -15.02 -28.65
CA LEU A 328 -5.22 -13.69 -28.27
C LEU A 328 -5.93 -13.21 -27.00
N ILE A 329 -5.24 -12.42 -26.23
CA ILE A 329 -5.84 -11.69 -25.09
C ILE A 329 -6.79 -10.63 -25.64
N VAL A 330 -7.99 -10.57 -25.09
CA VAL A 330 -9.00 -9.57 -25.44
C VAL A 330 -9.15 -8.55 -24.31
N ARG A 331 -9.43 -7.31 -24.68
CA ARG A 331 -9.81 -6.23 -23.77
C ARG A 331 -11.32 -5.99 -23.91
N GLU A 332 -12.04 -6.10 -22.81
CA GLU A 332 -13.49 -5.91 -22.77
C GLU A 332 -13.87 -4.80 -21.77
N PRO A 333 -14.96 -4.05 -22.02
CA PRO A 333 -15.49 -3.12 -21.02
C PRO A 333 -15.90 -3.84 -19.75
N PHE A 334 -15.56 -3.26 -18.59
CA PHE A 334 -15.94 -3.77 -17.29
C PHE A 334 -16.25 -2.60 -16.36
N GLN A 335 -17.53 -2.28 -16.18
CA GLN A 335 -17.97 -1.09 -15.44
C GLN A 335 -17.28 0.16 -16.03
N ASN A 336 -16.66 1.00 -15.20
CA ASN A 336 -15.88 2.17 -15.66
C ASN A 336 -14.40 1.83 -15.93
N ARG A 337 -14.06 0.56 -16.20
CA ARG A 337 -12.70 0.04 -16.39
C ARG A 337 -12.66 -0.92 -17.58
N SER A 338 -11.50 -1.55 -17.77
CA SER A 338 -11.31 -2.64 -18.73
C SER A 338 -11.02 -3.94 -17.99
N SER A 339 -11.37 -5.07 -18.60
CA SER A 339 -10.94 -6.40 -18.20
C SER A 339 -10.17 -7.06 -19.32
N TYR A 340 -9.05 -7.69 -19.01
CA TYR A 340 -8.21 -8.42 -19.95
C TYR A 340 -8.32 -9.91 -19.69
N ARG A 341 -8.53 -10.72 -20.71
CA ARG A 341 -8.66 -12.17 -20.58
C ARG A 341 -8.31 -12.93 -21.85
N CYS A 342 -8.01 -14.21 -21.72
CA CYS A 342 -7.94 -15.15 -22.81
C CYS A 342 -9.32 -15.79 -23.06
N PRO A 343 -9.95 -15.65 -24.25
CA PRO A 343 -11.26 -16.23 -24.52
C PRO A 343 -11.30 -17.75 -24.43
N HIS A 344 -10.20 -18.41 -24.74
CA HIS A 344 -10.08 -19.88 -24.67
C HIS A 344 -9.92 -20.38 -23.22
N CYS A 345 -9.03 -19.77 -22.43
CA CYS A 345 -8.74 -20.20 -21.06
C CYS A 345 -9.85 -19.79 -20.08
N GLN A 346 -10.47 -18.64 -20.30
CA GLN A 346 -11.43 -17.99 -19.40
C GLN A 346 -12.79 -17.85 -20.12
N ARG A 347 -13.46 -18.97 -20.29
CA ARG A 347 -14.75 -19.00 -21.02
C ARG A 347 -15.83 -18.23 -20.28
N ALA A 348 -16.64 -17.48 -21.02
CA ALA A 348 -17.78 -16.79 -20.47
C ALA A 348 -18.76 -17.77 -19.78
N PRO A 349 -19.37 -17.39 -18.64
CA PRO A 349 -20.43 -18.20 -18.05
C PRO A 349 -21.60 -18.31 -19.04
N ARG A 350 -22.23 -19.48 -19.09
CA ARG A 350 -23.46 -19.64 -19.88
C ARG A 350 -24.55 -18.77 -19.26
N THR A 351 -25.11 -17.85 -20.03
CA THR A 351 -26.38 -17.17 -19.67
C THR A 351 -27.47 -18.21 -19.62
N ARG A 352 -28.03 -18.42 -18.41
CA ARG A 352 -29.31 -19.16 -18.30
C ARG A 352 -30.45 -18.21 -18.45
#